data_1ad903c9ea2b74a697481e47ebc14f08
#
_entry.id   1ad903c9ea2b74a697481e47ebc14f08
#
_cell.length_a   1.000
_cell.length_b   1.000
_cell.length_c   1.000
_cell.angle_alpha   90.00
_cell.angle_beta   90.00
_cell.angle_gamma   90.00
#
_symmetry.space_group_name_H-M   'P 1'
#
loop_
_entity.id
_entity.type
_entity.pdbx_description
1 polymer ?
#
loop_
_entity_poly.entity_id
_entity_poly.type
_entity_poly.pdbx_seq_one_letter_code
_entity_poly.pdbx_strand_id
1 'polypeptide(L)'
;MLPDPLRQEIIALVREQVVPAIGCTEPVCVALAAARAAEQLPTRPPHRVQVRLSANILKNAMGVGIPGTDMVGLPIAIALGVLIGRSANGLEVLRDVTPDDVAAGKAYIAERRIDITLAQDISEKLYVDVTATDRDGHEARAIIAGQHTHFVDCEVAAALRNAGGVAPRHAADEHTTTDDCRPQGTAQHAEPEDIGRRLNLRMVYDFATTSPIDELDFILQAAELNMTASQRSLEGNYGHCLGKALSRPMGRGIMGDNIFSHILSATSSACDARMAGAPIPVMSNSGSGNQGICATNPVAVFARENHNTRTELVRALMLSHLTAIYIKQHLGTLSALCGCVVAATGSACGITYLMGGDYNKVAAAVKNMIANLTGMICDGAKPSCALKLTSGVSTAVLSAMLAMQGECVSSVEGIIDDCVDCSIRNLAKIGKEAMNETDRCVLDIMTHKRRAESEA
;
A
#
# COMPACT_ATOMS: atom_id res chain seq x y z
N MET A 1 5.81 27.58 12.30
CA MET A 1 4.44 27.03 12.19
C MET A 1 3.86 27.42 10.83
N LEU A 2 3.26 26.46 10.10
CA LEU A 2 2.61 26.73 8.83
C LEU A 2 1.32 27.54 9.01
N PRO A 3 0.87 28.33 7.99
CA PRO A 3 -0.40 29.05 8.03
C PRO A 3 -1.59 28.08 8.22
N ASP A 4 -2.65 28.55 8.89
CA ASP A 4 -3.82 27.74 9.22
C ASP A 4 -4.49 27.09 8.00
N PRO A 5 -4.79 27.79 6.88
CA PRO A 5 -5.40 27.14 5.72
C PRO A 5 -4.57 25.97 5.18
N LEU A 6 -3.25 26.13 5.13
CA LEU A 6 -2.35 25.09 4.65
C LEU A 6 -2.30 23.88 5.60
N ARG A 7 -2.37 24.12 6.93
CA ARG A 7 -2.45 23.04 7.90
C ARG A 7 -3.73 22.23 7.72
N GLN A 8 -4.88 22.90 7.51
CA GLN A 8 -6.16 22.22 7.32
C GLN A 8 -6.19 21.40 6.02
N GLU A 9 -5.59 21.88 4.94
CA GLU A 9 -5.43 21.10 3.70
C GLU A 9 -4.58 19.83 3.94
N ILE A 10 -3.47 19.94 4.68
CA ILE A 10 -2.62 18.80 5.01
C ILE A 10 -3.36 17.80 5.93
N ILE A 11 -4.12 18.29 6.92
CA ILE A 11 -4.93 17.44 7.82
C ILE A 11 -5.98 16.68 7.00
N ALA A 12 -6.65 17.35 6.08
CA ALA A 12 -7.63 16.71 5.20
C ALA A 12 -6.99 15.60 4.36
N LEU A 13 -5.83 15.85 3.77
CA LEU A 13 -5.06 14.86 3.03
C LEU A 13 -4.68 13.66 3.92
N VAL A 14 -4.17 13.89 5.13
CA VAL A 14 -3.81 12.79 6.04
C VAL A 14 -5.04 11.98 6.43
N ARG A 15 -6.18 12.61 6.75
CA ARG A 15 -7.42 11.93 7.09
C ARG A 15 -8.00 11.11 5.93
N GLU A 16 -7.81 11.56 4.70
CA GLU A 16 -8.19 10.81 3.50
C GLU A 16 -7.29 9.58 3.27
N GLN A 17 -5.98 9.75 3.47
CA GLN A 17 -4.99 8.73 3.12
C GLN A 17 -4.69 7.74 4.25
N VAL A 18 -5.00 8.08 5.51
CA VAL A 18 -4.76 7.25 6.70
C VAL A 18 -6.11 6.82 7.26
N VAL A 19 -6.58 5.66 6.82
CA VAL A 19 -7.92 5.15 7.16
C VAL A 19 -7.87 3.68 7.58
N PRO A 20 -8.78 3.25 8.48
CA PRO A 20 -8.90 1.84 8.85
C PRO A 20 -9.23 0.96 7.63
N ALA A 21 -8.66 -0.25 7.60
CA ALA A 21 -8.91 -1.24 6.56
C ALA A 21 -8.86 -2.66 7.13
N ILE A 22 -9.70 -3.56 6.61
CA ILE A 22 -9.69 -4.99 6.92
C ILE A 22 -9.31 -5.76 5.64
N GLY A 23 -8.29 -6.59 5.71
CA GLY A 23 -7.80 -7.36 4.56
C GLY A 23 -7.09 -6.49 3.50
N CYS A 24 -7.00 -7.02 2.28
CA CYS A 24 -6.38 -6.34 1.15
C CYS A 24 -7.44 -5.69 0.25
N THR A 25 -7.20 -4.46 -0.17
CA THR A 25 -8.17 -3.66 -0.93
C THR A 25 -8.42 -4.20 -2.33
N GLU A 26 -7.43 -4.80 -2.99
CA GLU A 26 -7.54 -5.28 -4.36
C GLU A 26 -8.52 -6.45 -4.52
N PRO A 27 -8.43 -7.57 -3.76
CA PRO A 27 -9.44 -8.63 -3.88
C PRO A 27 -10.83 -8.18 -3.40
N VAL A 28 -10.89 -7.27 -2.42
CA VAL A 28 -12.16 -6.72 -1.94
C VAL A 28 -12.80 -5.83 -3.00
N CYS A 29 -12.02 -5.05 -3.75
CA CYS A 29 -12.48 -4.27 -4.90
C CYS A 29 -13.08 -5.19 -5.99
N VAL A 30 -12.45 -6.34 -6.26
CA VAL A 30 -12.99 -7.33 -7.21
C VAL A 30 -14.28 -7.94 -6.68
N ALA A 31 -14.36 -8.28 -5.39
CA ALA A 31 -15.59 -8.75 -4.74
C ALA A 31 -16.70 -7.70 -4.80
N LEU A 32 -16.37 -6.42 -4.63
CA LEU A 32 -17.30 -5.30 -4.73
C LEU A 32 -17.90 -5.17 -6.14
N ALA A 33 -17.08 -5.26 -7.18
CA ALA A 33 -17.54 -5.25 -8.56
C ALA A 33 -18.42 -6.49 -8.86
N ALA A 34 -18.03 -7.66 -8.36
CA ALA A 34 -18.79 -8.89 -8.49
C ALA A 34 -20.16 -8.82 -7.79
N ALA A 35 -20.21 -8.26 -6.58
CA ALA A 35 -21.45 -8.01 -5.85
C ALA A 35 -22.38 -7.07 -6.65
N ARG A 36 -21.83 -5.95 -7.16
CA ARG A 36 -22.59 -4.96 -7.95
C ARG A 36 -23.16 -5.54 -9.24
N ALA A 37 -22.38 -6.35 -9.96
CA ALA A 37 -22.87 -7.04 -11.15
C ALA A 37 -23.98 -8.04 -10.80
N ALA A 38 -23.79 -8.86 -9.75
CA ALA A 38 -24.81 -9.82 -9.33
C ALA A 38 -26.10 -9.18 -8.82
N GLU A 39 -26.03 -8.01 -8.18
CA GLU A 39 -27.23 -7.26 -7.71
C GLU A 39 -28.13 -6.79 -8.83
N GLN A 40 -27.61 -6.61 -10.03
CA GLN A 40 -28.38 -6.15 -11.20
C GLN A 40 -29.05 -7.29 -11.97
N LEU A 41 -28.78 -8.55 -11.63
CA LEU A 41 -29.41 -9.70 -12.26
C LEU A 41 -30.78 -9.98 -11.66
N PRO A 42 -31.77 -10.47 -12.48
CA PRO A 42 -33.05 -10.94 -11.98
C PRO A 42 -32.94 -12.07 -10.97
N THR A 43 -31.96 -12.96 -11.15
CA THR A 43 -31.73 -14.14 -10.28
C THR A 43 -30.30 -14.22 -9.78
N ARG A 44 -30.12 -14.58 -8.50
CA ARG A 44 -28.83 -14.84 -7.85
C ARG A 44 -28.80 -16.28 -7.31
N PRO A 45 -27.66 -16.94 -7.24
CA PRO A 45 -26.34 -16.49 -7.75
C PRO A 45 -26.24 -16.60 -9.27
N PRO A 46 -25.36 -15.82 -9.92
CA PRO A 46 -25.11 -15.92 -11.36
C PRO A 46 -24.63 -17.33 -11.74
N HIS A 47 -24.99 -17.77 -12.94
CA HIS A 47 -24.54 -19.04 -13.49
C HIS A 47 -23.07 -18.97 -13.95
N ARG A 48 -22.64 -17.81 -14.46
CA ARG A 48 -21.27 -17.55 -14.93
C ARG A 48 -20.81 -16.15 -14.52
N VAL A 49 -19.53 -16.04 -14.17
CA VAL A 49 -18.88 -14.75 -13.85
C VAL A 49 -17.59 -14.64 -14.65
N GLN A 50 -17.48 -13.63 -15.48
CA GLN A 50 -16.27 -13.29 -16.22
C GLN A 50 -15.66 -12.04 -15.60
N VAL A 51 -14.37 -12.10 -15.30
CA VAL A 51 -13.64 -11.04 -14.62
C VAL A 51 -12.40 -10.69 -15.43
N ARG A 52 -12.31 -9.42 -15.85
CA ARG A 52 -11.14 -8.87 -16.55
C ARG A 52 -10.45 -7.87 -15.64
N LEU A 53 -9.17 -8.04 -15.41
CA LEU A 53 -8.40 -7.27 -14.44
C LEU A 53 -7.17 -6.65 -15.07
N SER A 54 -6.82 -5.43 -14.66
CA SER A 54 -5.49 -4.88 -14.92
C SER A 54 -4.40 -5.74 -14.28
N ALA A 55 -3.20 -5.66 -14.83
CA ALA A 55 -2.03 -6.39 -14.35
C ALA A 55 -1.77 -6.21 -12.85
N ASN A 56 -1.94 -4.98 -12.36
CA ASN A 56 -1.66 -4.64 -10.98
C ASN A 56 -2.72 -5.20 -10.01
N ILE A 57 -4.00 -5.14 -10.37
CA ILE A 57 -5.06 -5.76 -9.56
C ILE A 57 -4.86 -7.27 -9.51
N LEU A 58 -4.65 -7.92 -10.66
CA LEU A 58 -4.42 -9.36 -10.71
C LEU A 58 -3.21 -9.75 -9.83
N LYS A 59 -2.06 -9.10 -10.03
CA LYS A 59 -0.84 -9.34 -9.26
C LYS A 59 -1.05 -9.23 -7.74
N ASN A 60 -1.75 -8.20 -7.30
CA ASN A 60 -1.91 -7.91 -5.86
C ASN A 60 -3.01 -8.76 -5.19
N ALA A 61 -3.94 -9.31 -5.97
CA ALA A 61 -5.06 -10.07 -5.43
C ALA A 61 -4.86 -11.60 -5.45
N MET A 62 -3.88 -12.10 -6.22
CA MET A 62 -3.68 -13.56 -6.41
C MET A 62 -3.24 -14.32 -5.16
N GLY A 63 -2.45 -13.70 -4.27
CA GLY A 63 -1.71 -14.41 -3.24
C GLY A 63 -2.06 -14.02 -1.80
N VAL A 64 -3.10 -13.21 -1.59
CA VAL A 64 -3.45 -12.68 -0.27
C VAL A 64 -4.65 -13.41 0.32
N GLY A 65 -4.65 -13.59 1.64
CA GLY A 65 -5.77 -14.17 2.40
C GLY A 65 -7.01 -13.28 2.35
N ILE A 66 -8.17 -13.91 2.19
CA ILE A 66 -9.47 -13.23 2.20
C ILE A 66 -10.05 -13.32 3.62
N PRO A 67 -10.43 -12.18 4.21
CA PRO A 67 -10.85 -12.11 5.61
C PRO A 67 -12.00 -13.11 5.95
N GLY A 68 -11.81 -13.85 7.04
CA GLY A 68 -12.84 -14.78 7.55
C GLY A 68 -13.00 -16.08 6.76
N THR A 69 -12.15 -16.37 5.75
CA THR A 69 -12.35 -17.52 4.87
C THR A 69 -11.29 -18.64 5.03
N ASP A 70 -10.15 -18.34 5.64
CA ASP A 70 -8.95 -19.21 5.61
C ASP A 70 -8.51 -19.61 4.19
N MET A 71 -8.93 -18.84 3.19
CA MET A 71 -8.61 -19.05 1.79
C MET A 71 -7.85 -17.86 1.19
N VAL A 72 -7.19 -18.11 0.07
CA VAL A 72 -6.32 -17.14 -0.61
C VAL A 72 -6.83 -16.85 -2.02
N GLY A 73 -6.77 -15.58 -2.41
CA GLY A 73 -6.88 -15.15 -3.79
C GLY A 73 -8.28 -14.84 -4.28
N LEU A 74 -8.36 -14.52 -5.56
CA LEU A 74 -9.56 -13.99 -6.22
C LEU A 74 -10.77 -14.94 -6.26
N PRO A 75 -10.63 -16.26 -6.49
CA PRO A 75 -11.79 -17.11 -6.67
C PRO A 75 -12.79 -17.03 -5.52
N ILE A 76 -12.30 -17.09 -4.27
CA ILE A 76 -13.18 -17.02 -3.09
C ILE A 76 -13.73 -15.61 -2.88
N ALA A 77 -12.95 -14.56 -3.16
CA ALA A 77 -13.44 -13.18 -3.07
C ALA A 77 -14.58 -12.90 -4.05
N ILE A 78 -14.45 -13.38 -5.30
CA ILE A 78 -15.49 -13.26 -6.33
C ILE A 78 -16.72 -14.08 -5.96
N ALA A 79 -16.55 -15.34 -5.54
CA ALA A 79 -17.64 -16.22 -5.16
C ALA A 79 -18.47 -15.60 -4.01
N LEU A 80 -17.84 -15.11 -2.96
CA LEU A 80 -18.52 -14.44 -1.85
C LEU A 80 -19.16 -13.12 -2.30
N GLY A 81 -18.50 -12.35 -3.16
CA GLY A 81 -19.09 -11.14 -3.73
C GLY A 81 -20.44 -11.40 -4.41
N VAL A 82 -20.52 -12.41 -5.29
CA VAL A 82 -21.75 -12.72 -6.01
C VAL A 82 -22.82 -13.43 -5.15
N LEU A 83 -22.41 -14.19 -4.14
CA LEU A 83 -23.33 -14.94 -3.28
C LEU A 83 -24.01 -14.05 -2.25
N ILE A 84 -23.21 -13.29 -1.49
CA ILE A 84 -23.65 -12.56 -0.29
C ILE A 84 -23.30 -11.09 -0.30
N GLY A 85 -22.37 -10.66 -1.17
CA GLY A 85 -21.87 -9.29 -1.18
C GLY A 85 -22.98 -8.26 -1.37
N ARG A 86 -22.86 -7.14 -0.64
CA ARG A 86 -23.71 -5.96 -0.77
C ARG A 86 -22.85 -4.79 -1.22
N SER A 87 -23.00 -4.36 -2.46
CA SER A 87 -22.15 -3.31 -3.03
C SER A 87 -22.25 -1.97 -2.28
N ALA A 88 -23.36 -1.71 -1.60
CA ALA A 88 -23.54 -0.54 -0.75
C ALA A 88 -22.54 -0.48 0.44
N ASN A 89 -21.93 -1.61 0.83
CA ASN A 89 -20.93 -1.65 1.89
C ASN A 89 -19.53 -1.21 1.43
N GLY A 90 -19.34 -0.89 0.16
CA GLY A 90 -18.02 -0.48 -0.36
C GLY A 90 -16.94 -1.53 -0.07
N LEU A 91 -15.80 -1.12 0.46
CA LEU A 91 -14.68 -2.02 0.79
C LEU A 91 -14.95 -2.94 2.01
N GLU A 92 -16.11 -2.84 2.63
CA GLU A 92 -16.56 -3.79 3.66
C GLU A 92 -17.55 -4.83 3.10
N VAL A 93 -17.58 -5.04 1.79
CA VAL A 93 -18.52 -5.93 1.09
C VAL A 93 -18.53 -7.37 1.61
N LEU A 94 -17.44 -7.82 2.24
CA LEU A 94 -17.27 -9.17 2.82
C LEU A 94 -17.27 -9.18 4.35
N ARG A 95 -17.69 -8.12 5.04
CA ARG A 95 -17.59 -8.02 6.51
C ARG A 95 -18.44 -9.05 7.27
N ASP A 96 -19.57 -9.45 6.69
CA ASP A 96 -20.59 -10.31 7.35
C ASP A 96 -20.45 -11.80 6.95
N VAL A 97 -19.28 -12.21 6.40
CA VAL A 97 -19.03 -13.58 5.94
C VAL A 97 -19.10 -14.57 7.10
N THR A 98 -19.90 -15.62 6.93
CA THR A 98 -20.06 -16.74 7.87
C THR A 98 -19.35 -18.01 7.36
N PRO A 99 -19.11 -19.03 8.22
CA PRO A 99 -18.58 -20.32 7.77
C PRO A 99 -19.45 -21.02 6.71
N ASP A 100 -20.76 -20.85 6.76
CA ASP A 100 -21.69 -21.42 5.76
C ASP A 100 -21.53 -20.71 4.40
N ASP A 101 -21.31 -19.41 4.38
CA ASP A 101 -21.03 -18.66 3.17
C ASP A 101 -19.69 -19.09 2.54
N VAL A 102 -18.68 -19.37 3.36
CA VAL A 102 -17.40 -19.91 2.89
C VAL A 102 -17.59 -21.30 2.27
N ALA A 103 -18.42 -22.16 2.86
CA ALA A 103 -18.74 -23.47 2.29
C ALA A 103 -19.48 -23.32 0.95
N ALA A 104 -20.47 -22.42 0.85
CA ALA A 104 -21.17 -22.10 -0.38
C ALA A 104 -20.21 -21.54 -1.45
N GLY A 105 -19.29 -20.65 -1.05
CA GLY A 105 -18.25 -20.10 -1.92
C GLY A 105 -17.32 -21.17 -2.52
N LYS A 106 -16.90 -22.14 -1.68
CA LYS A 106 -16.10 -23.31 -2.12
C LYS A 106 -16.86 -24.15 -3.15
N ALA A 107 -18.14 -24.43 -2.90
CA ALA A 107 -19.00 -25.15 -3.84
C ALA A 107 -19.13 -24.39 -5.18
N TYR A 108 -19.36 -23.08 -5.13
CA TYR A 108 -19.46 -22.24 -6.31
C TYR A 108 -18.18 -22.24 -7.16
N ILE A 109 -17.01 -22.22 -6.52
CA ILE A 109 -15.72 -22.32 -7.19
C ILE A 109 -15.54 -23.71 -7.85
N ALA A 110 -15.92 -24.78 -7.15
CA ALA A 110 -15.81 -26.15 -7.65
C ALA A 110 -16.60 -26.38 -8.93
N GLU A 111 -17.70 -25.65 -9.15
CA GLU A 111 -18.52 -25.69 -10.37
C GLU A 111 -17.88 -24.94 -11.55
N ARG A 112 -16.68 -24.36 -11.40
CA ARG A 112 -15.92 -23.65 -12.44
C ARG A 112 -16.70 -22.52 -13.13
N ARG A 113 -17.48 -21.80 -12.36
CA ARG A 113 -18.35 -20.69 -12.86
C ARG A 113 -17.60 -19.37 -13.02
N ILE A 114 -16.37 -19.27 -12.51
CA ILE A 114 -15.56 -18.05 -12.49
C ILE A 114 -14.43 -18.16 -13.52
N ASP A 115 -14.37 -17.20 -14.43
CA ASP A 115 -13.33 -17.04 -15.43
C ASP A 115 -12.60 -15.71 -15.18
N ILE A 116 -11.28 -15.76 -14.93
CA ILE A 116 -10.46 -14.59 -14.60
C ILE A 116 -9.42 -14.41 -15.69
N THR A 117 -9.42 -13.25 -16.34
CA THR A 117 -8.52 -12.93 -17.44
C THR A 117 -7.82 -11.59 -17.23
N LEU A 118 -6.64 -11.45 -17.85
CA LEU A 118 -5.90 -10.20 -17.88
C LEU A 118 -6.48 -9.28 -18.95
N ALA A 119 -6.78 -8.03 -18.59
CA ALA A 119 -7.14 -6.98 -19.52
C ALA A 119 -5.86 -6.40 -20.16
N GLN A 120 -5.47 -6.91 -21.34
CA GLN A 120 -4.25 -6.51 -22.04
C GLN A 120 -4.38 -5.17 -22.75
N ASP A 121 -5.59 -4.74 -23.04
CA ASP A 121 -5.97 -3.54 -23.78
C ASP A 121 -6.15 -2.29 -22.88
N ILE A 122 -5.80 -2.38 -21.59
CA ILE A 122 -6.00 -1.34 -20.61
C ILE A 122 -4.67 -0.78 -20.11
N SER A 123 -4.49 0.53 -20.21
CA SER A 123 -3.36 1.25 -19.60
C SER A 123 -3.60 1.63 -18.13
N GLU A 124 -4.88 1.64 -17.70
CA GLU A 124 -5.25 1.97 -16.33
C GLU A 124 -4.72 0.92 -15.34
N LYS A 125 -3.96 1.37 -14.33
CA LYS A 125 -3.33 0.49 -13.34
C LYS A 125 -4.31 -0.15 -12.38
N LEU A 126 -5.43 0.50 -12.11
CA LEU A 126 -6.54 -0.02 -11.31
C LEU A 126 -7.77 -0.17 -12.21
N TYR A 127 -8.01 -1.38 -12.67
CA TYR A 127 -9.17 -1.70 -13.51
C TYR A 127 -9.73 -3.07 -13.17
N VAL A 128 -11.02 -3.12 -12.91
CA VAL A 128 -11.81 -4.32 -12.62
C VAL A 128 -13.07 -4.27 -13.46
N ASP A 129 -13.33 -5.29 -14.27
CA ASP A 129 -14.48 -5.39 -15.14
C ASP A 129 -15.12 -6.77 -14.93
N VAL A 130 -16.30 -6.79 -14.36
CA VAL A 130 -17.04 -8.02 -14.04
C VAL A 130 -18.32 -8.07 -14.86
N THR A 131 -18.49 -9.16 -15.59
CA THR A 131 -19.75 -9.52 -16.26
C THR A 131 -20.30 -10.77 -15.59
N ALA A 132 -21.52 -10.68 -15.07
CA ALA A 132 -22.26 -11.78 -14.45
C ALA A 132 -23.44 -12.16 -15.34
N THR A 133 -23.64 -13.47 -15.57
CA THR A 133 -24.72 -14.01 -16.42
C THR A 133 -25.56 -14.98 -15.60
N ASP A 134 -26.88 -14.85 -15.58
CA ASP A 134 -27.79 -15.81 -14.93
C ASP A 134 -28.09 -17.04 -15.80
N ARG A 135 -28.95 -17.95 -15.32
CA ARG A 135 -29.31 -19.17 -16.04
C ARG A 135 -30.16 -18.92 -17.28
N ASP A 136 -30.88 -17.80 -17.30
CA ASP A 136 -31.79 -17.42 -18.40
C ASP A 136 -31.04 -16.58 -19.46
N GLY A 137 -29.75 -16.31 -19.25
CA GLY A 137 -28.89 -15.56 -20.18
C GLY A 137 -28.92 -14.05 -20.02
N HIS A 138 -29.54 -13.52 -18.94
CA HIS A 138 -29.45 -12.09 -18.65
C HIS A 138 -28.04 -11.75 -18.19
N GLU A 139 -27.50 -10.65 -18.67
CA GLU A 139 -26.17 -10.18 -18.34
C GLU A 139 -26.22 -8.86 -17.58
N ALA A 140 -25.39 -8.75 -16.57
CA ALA A 140 -25.15 -7.51 -15.85
C ALA A 140 -23.65 -7.27 -15.72
N ARG A 141 -23.23 -6.01 -15.79
CA ARG A 141 -21.82 -5.62 -15.80
C ARG A 141 -21.55 -4.51 -14.81
N ALA A 142 -20.42 -4.62 -14.12
CA ALA A 142 -19.91 -3.58 -13.22
C ALA A 142 -18.42 -3.36 -13.45
N ILE A 143 -18.01 -2.09 -13.55
CA ILE A 143 -16.63 -1.70 -13.84
C ILE A 143 -16.16 -0.73 -12.77
N ILE A 144 -14.96 -0.98 -12.21
CA ILE A 144 -14.27 -0.08 -11.28
C ILE A 144 -12.95 0.34 -11.94
N ALA A 145 -12.66 1.66 -11.95
CA ALA A 145 -11.43 2.19 -12.52
C ALA A 145 -10.90 3.40 -11.72
N GLY A 146 -9.58 3.55 -11.70
CA GLY A 146 -8.86 4.67 -11.06
C GLY A 146 -8.75 4.59 -9.55
N GLN A 147 -9.85 4.32 -8.85
CA GLN A 147 -9.94 4.13 -7.39
C GLN A 147 -10.72 2.87 -7.06
N HIS A 148 -10.42 2.24 -5.90
CA HIS A 148 -10.98 0.93 -5.51
C HIS A 148 -12.50 0.86 -5.34
N THR A 149 -13.20 1.99 -5.27
CA THR A 149 -14.65 2.08 -5.08
C THR A 149 -15.35 2.90 -6.17
N HIS A 150 -14.59 3.39 -7.17
CA HIS A 150 -15.12 4.24 -8.21
C HIS A 150 -15.69 3.40 -9.36
N PHE A 151 -16.99 3.25 -9.40
CA PHE A 151 -17.70 2.64 -10.52
C PHE A 151 -17.74 3.60 -11.71
N VAL A 152 -17.47 3.08 -12.90
CA VAL A 152 -17.47 3.83 -14.15
C VAL A 152 -18.45 3.23 -15.14
N ASP A 153 -19.02 4.07 -16.01
CA ASP A 153 -19.92 3.64 -17.07
C ASP A 153 -19.19 2.94 -18.21
N CYS A 154 -19.90 2.12 -18.98
CA CYS A 154 -19.35 1.37 -20.12
C CYS A 154 -18.70 2.27 -21.19
N GLU A 155 -19.17 3.50 -21.38
CA GLU A 155 -18.59 4.48 -22.32
C GLU A 155 -17.22 4.96 -21.85
N VAL A 156 -17.08 5.30 -20.56
CA VAL A 156 -15.79 5.67 -19.95
C VAL A 156 -14.79 4.51 -20.02
N ALA A 157 -15.26 3.29 -19.77
CA ALA A 157 -14.43 2.09 -19.87
C ALA A 157 -13.99 1.81 -21.32
N ALA A 158 -14.80 2.13 -22.32
CA ALA A 158 -14.42 2.04 -23.73
C ALA A 158 -13.34 3.08 -24.10
N ALA A 159 -13.45 4.30 -23.57
CA ALA A 159 -12.43 5.35 -23.75
C ALA A 159 -11.10 4.95 -23.13
N LEU A 160 -11.10 4.33 -21.94
CA LEU A 160 -9.88 3.83 -21.27
C LEU A 160 -9.17 2.71 -22.08
N ARG A 161 -9.96 1.87 -22.79
CA ARG A 161 -9.40 0.85 -23.71
C ARG A 161 -8.74 1.47 -24.93
N ASN A 162 -9.37 2.47 -25.54
CA ASN A 162 -8.85 3.14 -26.73
C ASN A 162 -7.60 4.00 -26.47
N ALA A 163 -7.41 4.49 -25.26
CA ALA A 163 -6.20 5.22 -24.85
C ALA A 163 -4.95 4.32 -24.72
N GLY A 164 -5.12 2.99 -24.66
CA GLY A 164 -4.03 2.00 -24.59
C GLY A 164 -3.40 1.61 -25.95
N GLY A 165 -3.84 2.18 -27.06
CA GLY A 165 -3.26 1.97 -28.38
C GLY A 165 -1.87 2.62 -28.48
N VAL A 166 -0.88 1.76 -28.76
CA VAL A 166 0.53 2.02 -29.11
C VAL A 166 0.92 3.50 -29.19
N ALA A 167 1.62 3.98 -28.17
CA ALA A 167 2.33 5.25 -28.28
C ALA A 167 3.40 5.12 -29.39
N PRO A 168 3.50 6.08 -30.34
CA PRO A 168 4.54 6.07 -31.33
C PRO A 168 5.91 6.19 -30.64
N ARG A 169 6.86 5.38 -31.10
CA ARG A 169 8.27 5.50 -30.72
C ARG A 169 8.73 6.92 -31.09
N HIS A 170 8.91 7.76 -30.11
CA HIS A 170 9.61 9.02 -30.32
C HIS A 170 11.09 8.73 -30.55
N ALA A 171 11.54 9.21 -31.70
CA ALA A 171 12.95 9.33 -32.08
C ALA A 171 13.69 10.14 -31.00
N ALA A 172 14.94 9.77 -30.82
CA ALA A 172 15.87 10.50 -29.98
C ALA A 172 15.96 11.95 -30.46
N ASP A 173 15.73 12.87 -29.55
CA ASP A 173 16.11 14.26 -29.73
C ASP A 173 16.96 14.73 -28.54
N GLU A 174 18.07 15.20 -28.94
CA GLU A 174 19.20 15.93 -28.43
C GLU A 174 19.13 16.56 -27.04
N HIS A 175 20.22 16.33 -26.32
CA HIS A 175 20.66 17.08 -25.16
C HIS A 175 20.56 18.59 -25.34
N THR A 176 19.74 19.23 -24.54
CA THR A 176 19.97 20.61 -24.12
C THR A 176 19.94 20.64 -22.57
N THR A 177 21.15 20.81 -22.05
CA THR A 177 21.38 21.24 -20.65
C THR A 177 20.90 22.68 -20.52
N THR A 178 19.89 22.92 -19.71
CA THR A 178 19.65 24.20 -19.06
C THR A 178 19.25 24.00 -17.61
N ASP A 179 20.17 24.44 -16.79
CA ASP A 179 20.08 24.72 -15.38
C ASP A 179 19.05 25.86 -15.19
N ASP A 180 17.89 25.58 -14.62
CA ASP A 180 17.12 26.59 -13.91
C ASP A 180 16.00 25.99 -13.05
N CYS A 181 16.23 25.91 -11.74
CA CYS A 181 15.24 25.55 -10.73
C CYS A 181 14.49 26.78 -10.22
N ARG A 182 14.00 27.65 -11.08
CA ARG A 182 13.08 28.75 -10.71
C ARG A 182 11.76 28.63 -11.45
N PRO A 183 10.61 28.73 -10.77
CA PRO A 183 9.33 28.78 -11.45
C PRO A 183 9.13 30.14 -12.09
N GLN A 184 9.16 30.21 -13.42
CA GLN A 184 8.65 31.36 -14.15
C GLN A 184 7.18 31.15 -14.49
N GLY A 185 6.35 32.08 -14.00
CA GLY A 185 4.92 32.09 -14.21
C GLY A 185 4.49 32.45 -15.62
N THR A 186 3.50 31.72 -16.11
CA THR A 186 2.49 32.25 -17.05
C THR A 186 1.12 31.85 -16.48
N ALA A 187 0.31 32.87 -16.21
CA ALA A 187 -1.03 32.72 -15.68
C ALA A 187 -1.94 32.05 -16.75
N GLN A 188 -2.18 30.76 -16.58
CA GLN A 188 -3.37 30.08 -17.08
C GLN A 188 -4.15 29.64 -15.85
N HIS A 189 -5.48 29.79 -15.84
CA HIS A 189 -6.35 29.35 -14.76
C HIS A 189 -6.12 27.86 -14.50
N ALA A 190 -5.13 27.54 -13.65
CA ALA A 190 -4.87 26.22 -13.15
C ALA A 190 -5.90 25.94 -12.05
N GLU A 191 -6.59 24.81 -12.13
CA GLU A 191 -7.26 24.23 -10.96
C GLU A 191 -6.27 24.23 -9.79
N PRO A 192 -6.72 24.43 -8.54
CA PRO A 192 -5.82 24.47 -7.40
C PRO A 192 -5.04 23.16 -7.35
N GLU A 193 -3.72 23.27 -7.51
CA GLU A 193 -2.81 22.13 -7.53
C GLU A 193 -2.97 21.35 -6.21
N ASP A 194 -3.29 20.05 -6.31
CA ASP A 194 -3.50 19.16 -5.18
C ASP A 194 -2.38 19.33 -4.15
N ILE A 195 -2.75 19.53 -2.87
CA ILE A 195 -1.82 19.74 -1.76
C ILE A 195 -0.72 18.67 -1.73
N GLY A 196 -1.04 17.43 -2.09
CA GLY A 196 -0.07 16.33 -2.15
C GLY A 196 1.11 16.61 -3.08
N ARG A 197 0.88 17.31 -4.21
CA ARG A 197 1.93 17.71 -5.17
C ARG A 197 2.73 18.93 -4.74
N ARG A 198 2.16 19.76 -3.87
CA ARG A 198 2.80 20.95 -3.31
C ARG A 198 3.71 20.64 -2.13
N LEU A 199 3.60 19.45 -1.52
CA LEU A 199 4.43 19.04 -0.40
C LEU A 199 5.91 18.94 -0.80
N ASN A 200 6.76 19.21 0.19
CA ASN A 200 8.18 18.87 0.22
C ASN A 200 8.55 18.42 1.63
N LEU A 201 9.71 17.79 1.79
CA LEU A 201 10.11 17.21 3.08
C LEU A 201 10.20 18.27 4.20
N ARG A 202 10.57 19.50 3.87
CA ARG A 202 10.63 20.59 4.85
C ARG A 202 9.24 20.94 5.38
N MET A 203 8.25 21.07 4.50
CA MET A 203 6.86 21.31 4.88
C MET A 203 6.31 20.17 5.74
N VAL A 204 6.60 18.92 5.37
CA VAL A 204 6.21 17.72 6.13
C VAL A 204 6.79 17.77 7.54
N TYR A 205 8.08 18.06 7.68
CA TYR A 205 8.76 18.18 8.97
C TYR A 205 8.18 19.35 9.81
N ASP A 206 8.09 20.54 9.24
CA ASP A 206 7.58 21.72 9.94
C ASP A 206 6.13 21.51 10.37
N PHE A 207 5.28 20.91 9.52
CA PHE A 207 3.91 20.57 9.88
C PHE A 207 3.86 19.64 11.09
N ALA A 208 4.55 18.51 11.03
CA ALA A 208 4.52 17.50 12.09
C ALA A 208 5.08 18.01 13.43
N THR A 209 6.11 18.87 13.38
CA THR A 209 6.83 19.29 14.59
C THR A 209 6.32 20.59 15.21
N THR A 210 5.63 21.45 14.46
CA THR A 210 5.22 22.78 14.94
C THR A 210 3.71 23.00 15.02
N SER A 211 2.88 22.12 14.42
CA SER A 211 1.41 22.25 14.51
C SER A 211 0.90 21.99 15.94
N PRO A 212 -0.26 22.58 16.31
CA PRO A 212 -0.93 22.26 17.57
C PRO A 212 -1.21 20.75 17.72
N ILE A 213 -1.01 20.21 18.91
CA ILE A 213 -1.13 18.75 19.14
C ILE A 213 -2.56 18.26 19.00
N ASP A 214 -3.53 19.05 19.40
CA ASP A 214 -4.96 18.76 19.28
C ASP A 214 -5.43 18.64 17.83
N GLU A 215 -4.74 19.29 16.89
CA GLU A 215 -4.98 19.10 15.44
C GLU A 215 -4.41 17.77 14.92
N LEU A 216 -3.42 17.19 15.58
CA LEU A 216 -2.65 16.03 15.12
C LEU A 216 -2.98 14.72 15.84
N ASP A 217 -3.58 14.75 17.02
CA ASP A 217 -3.67 13.59 17.91
C ASP A 217 -4.54 12.45 17.40
N PHE A 218 -5.39 12.71 16.39
CA PHE A 218 -6.15 11.66 15.68
C PHE A 218 -5.24 10.56 15.11
N ILE A 219 -3.95 10.85 14.84
CA ILE A 219 -3.01 9.89 14.30
C ILE A 219 -2.70 8.75 15.28
N LEU A 220 -2.97 8.92 16.58
CA LEU A 220 -2.80 7.89 17.61
C LEU A 220 -3.66 6.65 17.33
N GLN A 221 -4.80 6.81 16.65
CA GLN A 221 -5.63 5.68 16.24
C GLN A 221 -4.84 4.69 15.38
N ALA A 222 -3.86 5.18 14.61
CA ALA A 222 -3.00 4.29 13.83
C ALA A 222 -2.18 3.37 14.74
N ALA A 223 -1.61 3.92 15.83
CA ALA A 223 -0.87 3.11 16.80
C ALA A 223 -1.77 2.10 17.52
N GLU A 224 -2.98 2.52 17.93
CA GLU A 224 -3.93 1.63 18.61
C GLU A 224 -4.31 0.43 17.74
N LEU A 225 -4.73 0.66 16.49
CA LEU A 225 -5.15 -0.40 15.58
C LEU A 225 -3.97 -1.32 15.21
N ASN A 226 -2.85 -0.76 14.80
CA ASN A 226 -1.74 -1.54 14.26
C ASN A 226 -0.98 -2.31 15.35
N MET A 227 -0.88 -1.78 16.56
CA MET A 227 -0.31 -2.50 17.69
C MET A 227 -1.26 -3.58 18.21
N THR A 228 -2.57 -3.35 18.20
CA THR A 228 -3.58 -4.39 18.49
C THR A 228 -3.48 -5.53 17.47
N ALA A 229 -3.33 -5.22 16.19
CA ALA A 229 -3.14 -6.26 15.17
C ALA A 229 -1.86 -7.07 15.41
N SER A 230 -0.78 -6.41 15.79
CA SER A 230 0.47 -7.08 16.19
C SER A 230 0.26 -8.03 17.34
N GLN A 231 -0.36 -7.57 18.42
CA GLN A 231 -0.58 -8.38 19.63
C GLN A 231 -1.45 -9.61 19.34
N ARG A 232 -2.59 -9.43 18.67
CA ARG A 232 -3.48 -10.55 18.29
C ARG A 232 -2.80 -11.54 17.37
N SER A 233 -1.91 -11.07 16.48
CA SER A 233 -1.14 -11.96 15.62
C SER A 233 -0.16 -12.83 16.38
N LEU A 234 0.46 -12.32 17.43
CA LEU A 234 1.36 -13.09 18.28
C LEU A 234 0.64 -14.19 19.09
N GLU A 235 -0.64 -14.01 19.38
CA GLU A 235 -1.48 -15.03 20.03
C GLU A 235 -1.89 -16.16 19.07
N GLY A 236 -2.07 -15.85 17.76
CA GLY A 236 -2.46 -16.78 16.71
C GLY A 236 -1.29 -17.40 15.93
N ASN A 237 -1.62 -18.07 14.83
CA ASN A 237 -0.66 -18.56 13.83
C ASN A 237 -1.07 -18.05 12.46
N TYR A 238 -0.44 -16.96 12.03
CA TYR A 238 -0.77 -16.29 10.78
C TYR A 238 0.43 -16.21 9.85
N GLY A 239 0.18 -16.39 8.57
CA GLY A 239 1.19 -16.25 7.53
C GLY A 239 2.40 -17.15 7.77
N HIS A 240 3.59 -16.54 7.76
CA HIS A 240 4.85 -17.24 8.06
C HIS A 240 5.20 -17.23 9.56
N CYS A 241 4.36 -16.65 10.40
CA CYS A 241 4.63 -16.46 11.82
C CYS A 241 5.97 -15.78 12.12
N LEU A 242 6.43 -14.89 11.23
CA LEU A 242 7.75 -14.26 11.35
C LEU A 242 7.88 -13.44 12.63
N GLY A 243 6.86 -12.60 12.94
CA GLY A 243 6.86 -11.83 14.18
C GLY A 243 6.94 -12.69 15.43
N LYS A 244 6.21 -13.81 15.42
CA LYS A 244 6.24 -14.81 16.49
C LYS A 244 7.58 -15.55 16.57
N ALA A 245 8.22 -15.85 15.44
CA ALA A 245 9.54 -16.46 15.38
C ALA A 245 10.61 -15.55 16.00
N LEU A 246 10.55 -14.25 15.73
CA LEU A 246 11.46 -13.24 16.28
C LEU A 246 11.30 -13.09 17.80
N SER A 247 10.09 -13.26 18.33
CA SER A 247 9.80 -13.15 19.77
C SER A 247 10.13 -14.40 20.59
N ARG A 248 10.39 -15.56 19.96
CA ARG A 248 10.74 -16.82 20.62
C ARG A 248 12.20 -16.85 21.09
N PRO A 249 12.58 -17.76 22.01
CA PRO A 249 13.93 -17.85 22.55
C PRO A 249 15.03 -17.93 21.49
N MET A 250 14.81 -18.68 20.40
CA MET A 250 15.77 -18.76 19.29
C MET A 250 15.94 -17.40 18.58
N GLY A 251 14.84 -16.72 18.26
CA GLY A 251 14.86 -15.40 17.62
C GLY A 251 15.54 -14.37 18.52
N ARG A 252 15.18 -14.34 19.81
CA ARG A 252 15.83 -13.48 20.81
C ARG A 252 17.31 -13.80 21.00
N GLY A 253 17.70 -15.08 20.93
CA GLY A 253 19.09 -15.49 20.99
C GLY A 253 19.94 -14.98 19.82
N ILE A 254 19.37 -14.88 18.62
CA ILE A 254 20.03 -14.40 17.41
C ILE A 254 20.01 -12.87 17.32
N MET A 255 18.86 -12.24 17.56
CA MET A 255 18.62 -10.81 17.32
C MET A 255 18.77 -9.96 18.61
N GLY A 256 18.88 -10.58 19.76
CA GLY A 256 18.78 -9.93 21.07
C GLY A 256 17.33 -9.67 21.50
N ASP A 257 17.14 -9.36 22.77
CA ASP A 257 15.88 -8.92 23.36
C ASP A 257 15.99 -7.42 23.61
N ASN A 258 15.73 -6.61 22.59
CA ASN A 258 15.98 -5.19 22.57
C ASN A 258 14.99 -4.46 21.64
N ILE A 259 15.01 -3.13 21.66
CA ILE A 259 14.13 -2.26 20.88
C ILE A 259 14.13 -2.62 19.38
N PHE A 260 15.26 -3.00 18.80
CA PHE A 260 15.37 -3.37 17.39
C PHE A 260 14.55 -4.63 17.08
N SER A 261 14.78 -5.72 17.83
CA SER A 261 14.04 -6.98 17.65
C SER A 261 12.54 -6.82 17.92
N HIS A 262 12.16 -5.97 18.87
CA HIS A 262 10.75 -5.67 19.17
C HIS A 262 10.06 -4.90 18.02
N ILE A 263 10.75 -3.94 17.40
CA ILE A 263 10.28 -3.26 16.17
C ILE A 263 10.02 -4.27 15.07
N LEU A 264 10.98 -5.16 14.80
CA LEU A 264 10.85 -6.18 13.76
C LEU A 264 9.68 -7.14 14.05
N SER A 265 9.58 -7.62 15.28
CA SER A 265 8.50 -8.55 15.70
C SER A 265 7.13 -7.89 15.60
N ALA A 266 6.95 -6.68 16.13
CA ALA A 266 5.67 -5.99 16.11
C ALA A 266 5.21 -5.63 14.69
N THR A 267 6.13 -5.27 13.79
CA THR A 267 5.78 -4.91 12.42
C THR A 267 5.44 -6.14 11.58
N SER A 268 6.28 -7.19 11.68
CA SER A 268 6.04 -8.42 10.91
C SER A 268 4.82 -9.18 11.38
N SER A 269 4.51 -9.23 12.69
CA SER A 269 3.33 -9.93 13.19
C SER A 269 2.02 -9.30 12.71
N ALA A 270 1.89 -7.97 12.73
CA ALA A 270 0.72 -7.30 12.18
C ALA A 270 0.55 -7.58 10.67
N CYS A 271 1.66 -7.63 9.93
CA CYS A 271 1.65 -7.99 8.52
C CYS A 271 1.30 -9.47 8.30
N ASP A 272 1.83 -10.39 9.11
CA ASP A 272 1.50 -11.82 9.07
C ASP A 272 -0.02 -12.03 9.18
N ALA A 273 -0.66 -11.40 10.18
CA ALA A 273 -2.12 -11.50 10.38
C ALA A 273 -2.88 -10.93 9.16
N ARG A 274 -2.51 -9.72 8.72
CA ARG A 274 -3.21 -9.06 7.61
C ARG A 274 -3.11 -9.86 6.32
N MET A 275 -1.92 -10.34 5.97
CA MET A 275 -1.69 -11.07 4.72
C MET A 275 -2.28 -12.48 4.72
N ALA A 276 -2.47 -13.07 5.89
CA ALA A 276 -3.20 -14.33 6.05
C ALA A 276 -4.73 -14.16 6.00
N GLY A 277 -5.24 -12.93 5.94
CA GLY A 277 -6.68 -12.69 5.92
C GLY A 277 -7.34 -12.72 7.29
N ALA A 278 -6.59 -12.43 8.36
CA ALA A 278 -7.21 -12.26 9.68
C ALA A 278 -8.23 -11.12 9.67
N PRO A 279 -9.43 -11.29 10.28
CA PRO A 279 -10.45 -10.24 10.33
C PRO A 279 -10.11 -9.19 11.41
N ILE A 280 -8.90 -8.66 11.34
CA ILE A 280 -8.36 -7.68 12.28
C ILE A 280 -8.16 -6.36 11.53
N PRO A 281 -8.78 -5.26 11.97
CA PRO A 281 -8.57 -3.97 11.36
C PRO A 281 -7.14 -3.46 11.59
N VAL A 282 -6.60 -2.83 10.56
CA VAL A 282 -5.34 -2.09 10.62
C VAL A 282 -5.54 -0.68 10.08
N MET A 283 -4.78 0.27 10.55
CA MET A 283 -4.70 1.58 9.91
C MET A 283 -3.86 1.48 8.65
N SER A 284 -4.41 1.89 7.54
CA SER A 284 -3.71 1.95 6.25
C SER A 284 -2.97 3.28 6.06
N ASN A 285 -2.18 3.35 5.00
CA ASN A 285 -1.61 4.59 4.48
C ASN A 285 -1.59 4.49 2.96
N SER A 286 -2.08 5.52 2.26
CA SER A 286 -2.12 5.58 0.79
C SER A 286 -2.68 4.31 0.14
N GLY A 287 -3.81 3.81 0.67
CA GLY A 287 -4.51 2.65 0.17
C GLY A 287 -3.90 1.28 0.52
N SER A 288 -2.86 1.23 1.36
CA SER A 288 -2.22 -0.03 1.77
C SER A 288 -2.10 -0.18 3.28
N GLY A 289 -2.71 -1.26 3.84
CA GLY A 289 -2.56 -1.57 5.27
C GLY A 289 -1.12 -1.94 5.64
N ASN A 290 -0.37 -2.60 4.75
CA ASN A 290 1.06 -2.88 4.99
C ASN A 290 1.89 -1.60 5.08
N GLN A 291 1.59 -0.57 4.29
CA GLN A 291 2.23 0.73 4.41
C GLN A 291 1.87 1.40 5.75
N GLY A 292 0.59 1.33 6.14
CA GLY A 292 0.16 1.85 7.44
C GLY A 292 0.84 1.16 8.62
N ILE A 293 0.93 -0.19 8.62
CA ILE A 293 1.66 -0.97 9.62
C ILE A 293 3.14 -0.54 9.66
N CYS A 294 3.76 -0.44 8.49
CA CYS A 294 5.18 -0.09 8.36
C CYS A 294 5.46 1.35 8.82
N ALA A 295 4.57 2.31 8.57
CA ALA A 295 4.71 3.68 9.03
C ALA A 295 4.42 3.86 10.53
N THR A 296 3.65 2.94 11.15
CA THR A 296 3.17 3.07 12.51
C THR A 296 4.01 2.29 13.53
N ASN A 297 4.10 0.95 13.36
CA ASN A 297 4.59 0.05 14.40
C ASN A 297 6.04 0.34 14.83
N PRO A 298 6.98 0.62 13.90
CA PRO A 298 8.36 0.95 14.30
C PRO A 298 8.42 2.20 15.18
N VAL A 299 7.64 3.22 14.83
CA VAL A 299 7.60 4.49 15.57
C VAL A 299 6.95 4.30 16.95
N ALA A 300 5.84 3.56 17.02
CA ALA A 300 5.12 3.30 18.27
C ALA A 300 5.96 2.45 19.24
N VAL A 301 6.61 1.40 18.75
CA VAL A 301 7.51 0.55 19.57
C VAL A 301 8.70 1.36 20.04
N PHE A 302 9.35 2.11 19.14
CA PHE A 302 10.49 2.94 19.49
C PHE A 302 10.12 3.95 20.59
N ALA A 303 9.03 4.69 20.40
CA ALA A 303 8.59 5.70 21.37
C ALA A 303 8.30 5.09 22.75
N ARG A 304 7.65 3.93 22.78
CA ARG A 304 7.35 3.21 24.03
C ARG A 304 8.64 2.82 24.77
N GLU A 305 9.58 2.22 24.08
CA GLU A 305 10.80 1.67 24.71
C GLU A 305 11.89 2.71 24.98
N ASN A 306 11.90 3.79 24.19
CA ASN A 306 12.74 4.95 24.45
C ASN A 306 12.11 5.96 25.45
N HIS A 307 10.94 5.61 26.02
CA HIS A 307 10.22 6.45 26.99
C HIS A 307 9.87 7.85 26.50
N ASN A 308 9.60 8.00 25.22
CA ASN A 308 9.16 9.26 24.64
C ASN A 308 7.75 9.64 25.13
N THR A 309 7.50 10.95 25.21
CA THR A 309 6.22 11.50 25.62
C THR A 309 5.13 11.24 24.58
N ARG A 310 3.84 11.32 25.02
CA ARG A 310 2.68 11.26 24.10
C ARG A 310 2.78 12.31 22.98
N THR A 311 3.22 13.52 23.30
CA THR A 311 3.40 14.60 22.32
C THR A 311 4.45 14.24 21.26
N GLU A 312 5.59 13.70 21.68
CA GLU A 312 6.64 13.24 20.75
C GLU A 312 6.13 12.09 19.87
N LEU A 313 5.39 11.14 20.42
CA LEU A 313 4.78 10.05 19.65
C LEU A 313 3.81 10.58 18.59
N VAL A 314 2.91 11.52 18.93
CA VAL A 314 1.98 12.12 17.95
C VAL A 314 2.74 12.77 16.80
N ARG A 315 3.75 13.59 17.12
CA ARG A 315 4.59 14.25 16.10
C ARG A 315 5.37 13.27 15.24
N ALA A 316 5.94 12.24 15.83
CA ALA A 316 6.69 11.20 15.12
C ALA A 316 5.80 10.36 14.20
N LEU A 317 4.60 9.99 14.65
CA LEU A 317 3.62 9.29 13.81
C LEU A 317 3.15 10.17 12.64
N MET A 318 2.85 11.44 12.92
CA MET A 318 2.46 12.40 11.88
C MET A 318 3.58 12.58 10.85
N LEU A 319 4.82 12.76 11.29
CA LEU A 319 5.99 12.86 10.42
C LEU A 319 6.16 11.59 9.57
N SER A 320 6.03 10.42 10.18
CA SER A 320 6.15 9.13 9.48
C SER A 320 5.07 8.95 8.41
N HIS A 321 3.80 9.14 8.78
CA HIS A 321 2.68 8.95 7.86
C HIS A 321 2.67 9.98 6.73
N LEU A 322 2.92 11.25 7.03
CA LEU A 322 2.92 12.30 6.01
C LEU A 322 4.12 12.20 5.07
N THR A 323 5.29 11.75 5.56
CA THR A 323 6.45 11.44 4.69
C THR A 323 6.11 10.30 3.71
N ALA A 324 5.45 9.24 4.19
CA ALA A 324 5.01 8.15 3.35
C ALA A 324 4.01 8.63 2.27
N ILE A 325 3.03 9.45 2.64
CA ILE A 325 2.07 10.06 1.71
C ILE A 325 2.81 10.91 0.68
N TYR A 326 3.72 11.80 1.12
CA TYR A 326 4.49 12.66 0.24
C TYR A 326 5.27 11.88 -0.82
N ILE A 327 6.03 10.87 -0.43
CA ILE A 327 6.77 10.02 -1.39
C ILE A 327 5.80 9.29 -2.32
N LYS A 328 4.67 8.80 -1.79
CA LYS A 328 3.67 8.07 -2.56
C LYS A 328 2.98 8.92 -3.63
N GLN A 329 2.77 10.21 -3.38
CA GLN A 329 2.22 11.15 -4.37
C GLN A 329 3.11 11.25 -5.62
N HIS A 330 4.42 11.21 -5.46
CA HIS A 330 5.36 11.18 -6.59
C HIS A 330 5.42 9.82 -7.30
N LEU A 331 5.36 8.74 -6.54
CA LEU A 331 5.46 7.37 -7.07
C LEU A 331 4.19 6.92 -7.82
N GLY A 332 3.03 7.43 -7.41
CA GLY A 332 1.71 7.02 -7.92
C GLY A 332 1.11 5.84 -7.15
N THR A 333 -0.16 5.53 -7.45
CA THR A 333 -1.00 4.59 -6.67
C THR A 333 -0.45 3.17 -6.71
N LEU A 334 -0.06 2.67 -7.87
CA LEU A 334 0.47 1.32 -8.08
C LEU A 334 1.81 1.38 -8.81
N SER A 335 2.79 0.62 -8.32
CA SER A 335 4.17 0.62 -8.81
C SER A 335 4.79 -0.76 -8.58
N ALA A 336 5.78 -1.11 -9.41
CA ALA A 336 6.65 -2.27 -9.16
C ALA A 336 7.61 -2.05 -7.98
N LEU A 337 7.84 -0.82 -7.55
CA LEU A 337 8.56 -0.54 -6.31
C LEU A 337 7.69 -0.90 -5.10
N CYS A 338 8.26 -1.64 -4.15
CA CYS A 338 7.52 -2.08 -2.98
C CYS A 338 7.09 -0.90 -2.08
N GLY A 339 5.79 -0.82 -1.73
CA GLY A 339 5.27 0.24 -0.87
C GLY A 339 5.90 0.27 0.54
N CYS A 340 6.50 -0.85 1.01
CA CYS A 340 7.20 -0.84 2.29
C CYS A 340 8.47 0.04 2.27
N VAL A 341 9.11 0.24 1.11
CA VAL A 341 10.23 1.18 0.96
C VAL A 341 9.80 2.60 1.35
N VAL A 342 8.66 3.01 0.79
CA VAL A 342 8.06 4.33 1.04
C VAL A 342 7.70 4.51 2.52
N ALA A 343 6.97 3.55 3.07
CA ALA A 343 6.48 3.62 4.45
C ALA A 343 7.61 3.47 5.48
N ALA A 344 8.62 2.64 5.21
CA ALA A 344 9.80 2.52 6.06
C ALA A 344 10.65 3.79 6.07
N THR A 345 10.69 4.54 4.94
CA THR A 345 11.31 5.86 4.91
C THR A 345 10.58 6.83 5.86
N GLY A 346 9.25 6.77 5.90
CA GLY A 346 8.47 7.48 6.90
C GLY A 346 8.86 7.11 8.34
N SER A 347 8.96 5.79 8.63
CA SER A 347 9.41 5.34 9.97
C SER A 347 10.80 5.82 10.32
N ALA A 348 11.74 5.83 9.36
CA ALA A 348 13.07 6.37 9.60
C ALA A 348 13.02 7.83 10.05
N CYS A 349 12.15 8.65 9.42
CA CYS A 349 11.92 10.03 9.83
C CYS A 349 11.37 10.12 11.25
N GLY A 350 10.33 9.33 11.56
CA GLY A 350 9.71 9.31 12.89
C GLY A 350 10.69 8.88 13.98
N ILE A 351 11.47 7.81 13.75
CA ILE A 351 12.50 7.33 14.70
C ILE A 351 13.60 8.36 14.88
N THR A 352 14.09 8.97 13.78
CA THR A 352 15.10 10.03 13.85
C THR A 352 14.63 11.20 14.74
N TYR A 353 13.36 11.62 14.57
CA TYR A 353 12.77 12.65 15.42
C TYR A 353 12.70 12.23 16.90
N LEU A 354 12.27 10.99 17.20
CA LEU A 354 12.19 10.45 18.56
C LEU A 354 13.58 10.35 19.25
N MET A 355 14.63 10.21 18.46
CA MET A 355 16.03 10.27 18.94
C MET A 355 16.51 11.70 19.17
N GLY A 356 15.68 12.73 18.94
CA GLY A 356 16.04 14.14 19.07
C GLY A 356 16.67 14.76 17.81
N GLY A 357 16.53 14.10 16.66
CA GLY A 357 17.05 14.58 15.37
C GLY A 357 16.24 15.78 14.83
N ASP A 358 16.96 16.75 14.29
CA ASP A 358 16.41 17.90 13.58
C ASP A 358 16.07 17.56 12.10
N TYR A 359 15.64 18.57 11.35
CA TYR A 359 15.34 18.42 9.93
C TYR A 359 16.50 17.84 9.12
N ASN A 360 17.74 18.26 9.39
CA ASN A 360 18.91 17.80 8.63
C ASN A 360 19.16 16.30 8.86
N LYS A 361 18.97 15.84 10.09
CA LYS A 361 19.05 14.42 10.45
C LYS A 361 17.93 13.61 9.77
N VAL A 362 16.72 14.15 9.74
CA VAL A 362 15.59 13.51 9.03
C VAL A 362 15.87 13.43 7.53
N ALA A 363 16.36 14.50 6.90
CA ALA A 363 16.73 14.50 5.48
C ALA A 363 17.86 13.49 5.18
N ALA A 364 18.86 13.37 6.06
CA ALA A 364 19.92 12.37 5.94
C ALA A 364 19.36 10.94 6.04
N ALA A 365 18.43 10.67 6.98
CA ALA A 365 17.79 9.37 7.10
C ALA A 365 17.02 9.00 5.83
N VAL A 366 16.31 9.95 5.19
CA VAL A 366 15.62 9.72 3.92
C VAL A 366 16.60 9.34 2.80
N LYS A 367 17.73 10.04 2.67
CA LYS A 367 18.75 9.72 1.66
C LYS A 367 19.34 8.32 1.90
N ASN A 368 19.67 7.96 3.15
CA ASN A 368 20.17 6.64 3.53
C ASN A 368 19.16 5.54 3.17
N MET A 369 17.87 5.77 3.39
CA MET A 369 16.80 4.85 3.01
C MET A 369 16.70 4.65 1.50
N ILE A 370 16.73 5.72 0.72
CA ILE A 370 16.66 5.67 -0.75
C ILE A 370 17.84 4.90 -1.31
N ALA A 371 19.06 5.20 -0.85
CA ALA A 371 20.26 4.52 -1.30
C ALA A 371 20.23 3.00 -1.07
N ASN A 372 19.60 2.56 0.03
CA ASN A 372 19.57 1.14 0.41
C ASN A 372 18.43 0.37 -0.28
N LEU A 373 17.21 0.93 -0.35
CA LEU A 373 16.00 0.13 -0.65
C LEU A 373 15.42 0.35 -2.05
N THR A 374 16.01 1.16 -2.91
CA THR A 374 15.45 1.47 -4.25
C THR A 374 15.21 0.24 -5.12
N GLY A 375 15.92 -0.86 -4.89
CA GLY A 375 15.78 -2.12 -5.64
C GLY A 375 14.74 -3.11 -5.12
N MET A 376 13.97 -2.80 -4.07
CA MET A 376 12.98 -3.74 -3.53
C MET A 376 11.72 -3.81 -4.40
N ILE A 377 11.55 -4.91 -5.11
CA ILE A 377 10.43 -5.14 -6.05
C ILE A 377 9.17 -5.57 -5.32
N CYS A 378 8.00 -5.09 -5.79
CA CYS A 378 6.68 -5.55 -5.40
C CYS A 378 6.18 -6.65 -6.36
N ASP A 379 6.03 -7.86 -5.86
CA ASP A 379 5.49 -9.03 -6.57
C ASP A 379 4.12 -9.43 -6.02
N GLY A 380 3.28 -8.48 -5.64
CA GLY A 380 1.93 -8.65 -5.13
C GLY A 380 1.83 -8.84 -3.63
N ALA A 381 0.61 -8.69 -3.09
CA ALA A 381 0.32 -8.89 -1.67
C ALA A 381 0.25 -10.39 -1.34
N LYS A 382 0.98 -10.81 -0.29
CA LYS A 382 1.09 -12.20 0.13
C LYS A 382 1.78 -12.34 1.49
N PRO A 383 1.70 -13.49 2.17
CA PRO A 383 2.31 -13.67 3.50
C PRO A 383 3.80 -13.28 3.58
N SER A 384 4.59 -13.54 2.52
CA SER A 384 6.00 -13.14 2.48
C SER A 384 6.24 -11.62 2.48
N CYS A 385 5.21 -10.78 2.40
CA CYS A 385 5.33 -9.33 2.64
C CYS A 385 5.87 -9.03 4.04
N ALA A 386 5.61 -9.88 5.04
CA ALA A 386 6.18 -9.73 6.38
C ALA A 386 7.72 -9.67 6.36
N LEU A 387 8.37 -10.47 5.51
CA LEU A 387 9.82 -10.44 5.31
C LEU A 387 10.28 -9.08 4.72
N LYS A 388 9.55 -8.55 3.74
CA LYS A 388 9.87 -7.25 3.13
C LYS A 388 9.68 -6.09 4.09
N LEU A 389 8.62 -6.12 4.90
CA LEU A 389 8.43 -5.13 5.95
C LEU A 389 9.57 -5.17 6.97
N THR A 390 9.97 -6.38 7.41
CA THR A 390 11.10 -6.56 8.33
C THR A 390 12.39 -5.97 7.76
N SER A 391 12.71 -6.22 6.49
CA SER A 391 13.87 -5.62 5.81
C SER A 391 13.76 -4.09 5.74
N GLY A 392 12.59 -3.57 5.39
CA GLY A 392 12.35 -2.12 5.31
C GLY A 392 12.53 -1.43 6.66
N VAL A 393 11.93 -1.95 7.73
CA VAL A 393 12.01 -1.30 9.05
C VAL A 393 13.35 -1.51 9.74
N SER A 394 14.07 -2.62 9.48
CA SER A 394 15.44 -2.76 9.92
C SER A 394 16.35 -1.69 9.31
N THR A 395 16.20 -1.46 8.00
CA THR A 395 16.90 -0.38 7.30
C THR A 395 16.49 1.01 7.85
N ALA A 396 15.23 1.20 8.24
CA ALA A 396 14.77 2.46 8.83
C ALA A 396 15.50 2.79 10.13
N VAL A 397 15.68 1.81 11.02
CA VAL A 397 16.42 1.98 12.28
C VAL A 397 17.89 2.28 11.99
N LEU A 398 18.52 1.54 11.08
CA LEU A 398 19.93 1.75 10.70
C LEU A 398 20.13 3.13 10.07
N SER A 399 19.24 3.56 9.18
CA SER A 399 19.30 4.87 8.53
C SER A 399 19.14 6.01 9.53
N ALA A 400 18.23 5.86 10.51
CA ALA A 400 18.06 6.83 11.59
C ALA A 400 19.34 6.91 12.48
N MET A 401 19.90 5.78 12.86
CA MET A 401 21.14 5.73 13.66
C MET A 401 22.30 6.42 12.94
N LEU A 402 22.55 6.10 11.67
CA LEU A 402 23.60 6.75 10.87
C LEU A 402 23.37 8.26 10.78
N ALA A 403 22.15 8.69 10.48
CA ALA A 403 21.80 10.10 10.42
C ALA A 403 22.07 10.81 11.74
N MET A 404 21.74 10.20 12.89
CA MET A 404 22.05 10.77 14.22
C MET A 404 23.54 10.92 14.47
N GLN A 405 24.37 10.03 13.94
CA GLN A 405 25.84 10.12 14.02
C GLN A 405 26.44 11.16 13.05
N GLY A 406 25.63 11.73 12.17
CA GLY A 406 26.07 12.70 11.15
C GLY A 406 26.41 12.06 9.81
N GLU A 407 26.20 10.75 9.66
CA GLU A 407 26.50 10.02 8.44
C GLU A 407 25.31 10.04 7.46
N CYS A 408 25.58 10.40 6.22
CA CYS A 408 24.60 10.50 5.15
C CYS A 408 25.23 10.09 3.82
N VAL A 409 24.52 9.27 3.06
CA VAL A 409 24.90 8.95 1.68
C VAL A 409 24.95 10.23 0.86
N SER A 410 26.05 10.41 0.15
CA SER A 410 26.36 11.65 -0.59
C SER A 410 25.84 11.62 -2.03
N SER A 411 25.81 12.78 -2.68
CA SER A 411 25.36 12.93 -4.06
C SER A 411 26.29 12.29 -5.11
N VAL A 412 27.45 11.82 -4.72
CA VAL A 412 28.32 11.03 -5.61
C VAL A 412 27.94 9.55 -5.66
N GLU A 413 26.94 9.13 -4.86
CA GLU A 413 26.54 7.73 -4.71
C GLU A 413 25.19 7.48 -5.38
N GLY A 414 25.21 6.83 -6.54
CA GLY A 414 24.02 6.32 -7.21
C GLY A 414 23.02 7.42 -7.59
N ILE A 415 21.77 7.28 -7.10
CA ILE A 415 20.66 8.19 -7.44
C ILE A 415 20.43 9.31 -6.43
N ILE A 416 21.31 9.42 -5.43
CA ILE A 416 21.20 10.43 -4.38
C ILE A 416 21.61 11.79 -4.91
N ASP A 417 20.87 12.82 -4.52
CA ASP A 417 21.11 14.22 -4.85
C ASP A 417 21.41 15.01 -3.58
N ASP A 418 22.03 16.18 -3.68
CA ASP A 418 22.23 17.07 -2.55
C ASP A 418 20.89 17.54 -1.95
N CYS A 419 19.91 17.75 -2.80
CA CYS A 419 18.53 18.03 -2.43
C CYS A 419 17.79 16.71 -2.10
N VAL A 420 17.28 16.57 -0.90
CA VAL A 420 16.53 15.38 -0.50
C VAL A 420 15.25 15.17 -1.31
N ASP A 421 14.54 16.25 -1.67
CA ASP A 421 13.33 16.15 -2.49
C ASP A 421 13.67 15.73 -3.93
N CYS A 422 14.86 16.08 -4.43
CA CYS A 422 15.37 15.57 -5.71
C CYS A 422 15.65 14.07 -5.63
N SER A 423 16.28 13.59 -4.55
CA SER A 423 16.48 12.15 -4.30
C SER A 423 15.15 11.37 -4.26
N ILE A 424 14.11 11.94 -3.63
CA ILE A 424 12.76 11.36 -3.61
C ILE A 424 12.18 11.30 -5.03
N ARG A 425 12.34 12.35 -5.83
CA ARG A 425 11.88 12.35 -7.24
C ARG A 425 12.64 11.34 -8.09
N ASN A 426 13.96 11.17 -7.88
CA ASN A 426 14.76 10.16 -8.57
C ASN A 426 14.26 8.73 -8.26
N LEU A 427 14.00 8.43 -6.98
CA LEU A 427 13.36 7.17 -6.56
C LEU A 427 12.00 6.97 -7.23
N ALA A 428 11.16 8.01 -7.21
CA ALA A 428 9.82 7.95 -7.76
C ALA A 428 9.84 7.75 -9.29
N LYS A 429 10.76 8.39 -10.00
CA LYS A 429 10.95 8.23 -11.43
C LYS A 429 11.30 6.77 -11.79
N ILE A 430 12.21 6.15 -11.05
CA ILE A 430 12.54 4.73 -11.25
C ILE A 430 11.30 3.86 -11.05
N GLY A 431 10.59 4.03 -9.93
CA GLY A 431 9.43 3.22 -9.61
C GLY A 431 8.24 3.42 -10.54
N LYS A 432 8.02 4.65 -11.03
CA LYS A 432 6.86 5.00 -11.86
C LYS A 432 7.10 4.73 -13.35
N GLU A 433 8.31 4.97 -13.85
CA GLU A 433 8.63 4.94 -15.27
C GLU A 433 9.49 3.73 -15.64
N ALA A 434 10.65 3.56 -14.99
CA ALA A 434 11.62 2.53 -15.38
C ALA A 434 11.20 1.10 -14.99
N MET A 435 10.35 0.94 -13.97
CA MET A 435 9.94 -0.38 -13.48
C MET A 435 8.67 -0.94 -14.16
N ASN A 436 8.15 -0.33 -15.23
CA ASN A 436 6.96 -0.84 -15.93
C ASN A 436 7.20 -2.23 -16.57
N GLU A 437 8.37 -2.45 -17.17
CA GLU A 437 8.75 -3.76 -17.71
C GLU A 437 8.98 -4.78 -16.60
N THR A 438 9.51 -4.34 -15.45
CA THR A 438 9.63 -5.20 -14.26
C THR A 438 8.26 -5.69 -13.81
N ASP A 439 7.25 -4.82 -13.78
CA ASP A 439 5.88 -5.19 -13.42
C ASP A 439 5.29 -6.23 -14.37
N ARG A 440 5.50 -6.08 -15.68
CA ARG A 440 5.06 -7.04 -16.69
C ARG A 440 5.76 -8.40 -16.54
N CYS A 441 7.09 -8.38 -16.38
CA CYS A 441 7.89 -9.58 -16.18
C CYS A 441 7.47 -10.35 -14.92
N VAL A 442 7.26 -9.63 -13.80
CA VAL A 442 6.80 -10.23 -12.54
C VAL A 442 5.44 -10.90 -12.73
N LEU A 443 4.49 -10.22 -13.39
CA LEU A 443 3.17 -10.79 -13.65
C LEU A 443 3.25 -12.03 -14.55
N ASP A 444 4.04 -11.96 -15.62
CA ASP A 444 4.25 -13.10 -16.53
C ASP A 444 4.78 -14.32 -15.76
N ILE A 445 5.81 -14.15 -14.95
CA ILE A 445 6.33 -15.21 -14.08
C ILE A 445 5.23 -15.75 -13.16
N MET A 446 4.44 -14.87 -12.54
CA MET A 446 3.39 -15.28 -11.57
C MET A 446 2.27 -16.09 -12.23
N THR A 447 1.91 -15.76 -13.46
CA THR A 447 0.81 -16.42 -14.19
C THR A 447 1.21 -17.70 -14.89
N HIS A 448 2.51 -17.88 -15.22
CA HIS A 448 3.04 -19.04 -15.93
C HIS A 448 3.85 -20.00 -15.06
N LYS A 449 3.82 -19.84 -13.73
CA LYS A 449 4.47 -20.80 -12.82
C LYS A 449 3.91 -22.20 -13.02
N ARG A 450 4.82 -23.18 -13.16
CA ARG A 450 4.45 -24.59 -12.97
C ARG A 450 4.04 -24.75 -11.51
N ARG A 451 2.77 -25.05 -11.25
CA ARG A 451 2.37 -25.57 -9.96
C ARG A 451 2.98 -26.97 -9.86
N ALA A 452 3.79 -27.23 -8.82
CA ALA A 452 4.09 -28.60 -8.48
C ALA A 452 2.74 -29.32 -8.31
N GLU A 453 2.51 -30.40 -9.04
CA GLU A 453 1.40 -31.28 -8.77
C GLU A 453 1.55 -31.66 -7.31
N SER A 454 0.59 -31.29 -6.48
CA SER A 454 0.54 -31.73 -5.10
C SER A 454 0.48 -33.24 -5.15
N GLU A 455 1.57 -33.90 -4.75
CA GLU A 455 1.52 -35.30 -4.41
C GLU A 455 0.36 -35.45 -3.41
N ALA A 456 -0.64 -36.21 -3.87
CA ALA A 456 -1.88 -36.49 -3.15
C ALA A 456 -1.63 -37.35 -1.91
#